data_ba1c567ff5dac90b428cf05cf4d704d2
#
_entry.id   ba1c567ff5dac90b428cf05cf4d704d2
#
_cell.length_a   1.000
_cell.length_b   1.000
_cell.length_c   1.000
_cell.angle_alpha   90.00
_cell.angle_beta   90.00
_cell.angle_gamma   90.00
#
_symmetry.space_group_name_H-M   'P 1'
#
loop_
_entity.id
_entity.type
_entity.pdbx_description
1 polymer ?
#
loop_
_entity_poly.entity_id
_entity_poly.type
_entity_poly.pdbx_seq_one_letter_code
_entity_poly.pdbx_strand_id
1 'polypeptide(L)'
;MVNTTYYWEGKLALFAFPAFLILVIVYFVLAIVLVRQIYFLVKEKFTDKQRLVQVGLLTIVLALTFYKPFGFIDFDRLSGKDLLIADREGGGNCTTTLKLKDNNTFREQSVCFGITEVKGRYELQGDTIFFKDVNKGRQSEYYSYALIKSADYQNKKIIGVIVRYKDKANTEGHELFITKNDLKLLTDKSRTANM
;
A
#
# COMPACT_ATOMS: atom_id res chain seq x y z
N MET A 1 -10.48 -7.39 -10.67
CA MET A 1 -10.26 -5.96 -10.86
C MET A 1 -9.67 -5.31 -9.61
N VAL A 2 -10.14 -5.68 -8.46
CA VAL A 2 -9.73 -5.13 -7.16
C VAL A 2 -8.33 -5.58 -6.74
N ASN A 3 -7.86 -6.77 -7.13
CA ASN A 3 -6.50 -7.25 -6.86
C ASN A 3 -5.39 -6.46 -7.56
N THR A 4 -5.71 -5.58 -8.51
CA THR A 4 -4.72 -4.84 -9.30
C THR A 4 -4.53 -3.41 -8.82
N THR A 5 -5.23 -2.96 -7.76
CA THR A 5 -5.10 -1.61 -7.15
C THR A 5 -3.64 -1.25 -6.87
N TYR A 6 -2.87 -2.19 -6.34
CA TYR A 6 -1.44 -2.04 -6.09
C TYR A 6 -0.64 -1.49 -7.29
N TYR A 7 -1.03 -1.85 -8.53
CA TYR A 7 -0.28 -1.48 -9.74
C TYR A 7 -0.70 -0.14 -10.36
N TRP A 8 -1.94 0.30 -10.15
CA TRP A 8 -2.47 1.49 -10.83
C TRP A 8 -2.87 2.63 -9.91
N GLU A 9 -3.05 2.36 -8.60
CA GLU A 9 -3.50 3.36 -7.63
C GLU A 9 -2.51 4.55 -7.56
N GLY A 10 -1.22 4.30 -7.43
CA GLY A 10 -0.18 5.33 -7.46
C GLY A 10 -0.02 6.04 -8.82
N LYS A 11 -0.46 5.41 -9.93
CA LYS A 11 -0.39 6.00 -11.27
C LYS A 11 -1.59 6.90 -11.57
N LEU A 12 -2.77 6.53 -11.10
CA LEU A 12 -4.01 7.28 -11.33
C LEU A 12 -4.14 8.49 -10.41
N ALA A 13 -3.51 8.48 -9.24
CA ALA A 13 -3.58 9.56 -8.23
C ALA A 13 -5.02 10.05 -8.02
N LEU A 14 -5.35 11.28 -8.47
CA LEU A 14 -6.68 11.87 -8.34
C LEU A 14 -7.77 11.08 -9.07
N PHE A 15 -7.44 10.45 -10.21
CA PHE A 15 -8.39 9.64 -10.98
C PHE A 15 -8.68 8.27 -10.35
N ALA A 16 -7.96 7.87 -9.31
CA ALA A 16 -8.26 6.65 -8.57
C ALA A 16 -9.65 6.69 -7.92
N PHE A 17 -10.06 7.86 -7.40
CA PHE A 17 -11.37 8.05 -6.79
C PHE A 17 -12.54 7.85 -7.77
N PRO A 18 -12.61 8.55 -8.92
CA PRO A 18 -13.67 8.30 -9.89
C PRO A 18 -13.63 6.88 -10.48
N ALA A 19 -12.46 6.29 -10.68
CA ALA A 19 -12.33 4.90 -11.11
C ALA A 19 -12.95 3.93 -10.09
N PHE A 20 -12.72 4.15 -8.80
CA PHE A 20 -13.32 3.36 -7.73
C PHE A 20 -14.85 3.52 -7.70
N LEU A 21 -15.36 4.75 -7.86
CA LEU A 21 -16.79 5.03 -7.92
C LEU A 21 -17.47 4.28 -9.08
N ILE A 22 -16.84 4.27 -10.26
CA ILE A 22 -17.32 3.51 -11.41
C ILE A 22 -17.40 2.01 -11.08
N LEU A 23 -16.39 1.46 -10.42
CA LEU A 23 -16.40 0.05 -10.01
C LEU A 23 -17.53 -0.28 -9.04
N VAL A 24 -17.82 0.63 -8.10
CA VAL A 24 -18.96 0.49 -7.17
C VAL A 24 -20.29 0.48 -7.94
N ILE A 25 -20.44 1.41 -8.90
CA ILE A 25 -21.65 1.47 -9.74
C ILE A 25 -21.81 0.15 -10.54
N VAL A 26 -20.73 -0.33 -11.17
CA VAL A 26 -20.75 -1.60 -11.92
C VAL A 26 -21.14 -2.77 -11.01
N TYR A 27 -20.63 -2.80 -9.77
CA TYR A 27 -21.01 -3.82 -8.78
C TYR A 27 -22.52 -3.83 -8.52
N PHE A 28 -23.14 -2.67 -8.29
CA PHE A 28 -24.58 -2.56 -8.07
C PHE A 28 -25.39 -2.95 -9.31
N VAL A 29 -24.96 -2.54 -10.49
CA VAL A 29 -25.60 -2.95 -11.75
C VAL A 29 -25.57 -4.48 -11.90
N LEU A 30 -24.42 -5.12 -11.64
CA LEU A 30 -24.32 -6.58 -11.68
C LEU A 30 -25.18 -7.26 -10.62
N ALA A 31 -25.33 -6.68 -9.42
CA ALA A 31 -26.23 -7.19 -8.39
C ALA A 31 -27.70 -7.13 -8.85
N ILE A 32 -28.13 -6.04 -9.48
CA ILE A 32 -29.49 -5.91 -10.03
C ILE A 32 -29.71 -6.95 -11.15
N VAL A 33 -28.72 -7.13 -12.03
CA VAL A 33 -28.77 -8.16 -13.09
C VAL A 33 -28.89 -9.55 -12.48
N LEU A 34 -28.15 -9.84 -11.41
CA LEU A 34 -28.23 -11.12 -10.69
C LEU A 34 -29.66 -11.36 -10.16
N VAL A 35 -30.24 -10.39 -9.46
CA VAL A 35 -31.61 -10.50 -8.93
C VAL A 35 -32.62 -10.79 -10.05
N ARG A 36 -32.48 -10.06 -11.17
CA ARG A 36 -33.33 -10.29 -12.36
C ARG A 36 -33.17 -11.70 -12.94
N GLN A 37 -31.91 -12.18 -13.03
CA GLN A 37 -31.64 -13.53 -13.55
C GLN A 37 -32.16 -14.62 -12.64
N ILE A 38 -32.08 -14.45 -11.31
CA ILE A 38 -32.68 -15.36 -10.32
C ILE A 38 -34.19 -15.42 -10.49
N TYR A 39 -34.84 -14.25 -10.66
CA TYR A 39 -36.30 -14.21 -10.89
C TYR A 39 -36.71 -15.04 -12.12
N PHE A 40 -36.02 -14.89 -13.24
CA PHE A 40 -36.30 -15.67 -14.45
C PHE A 40 -36.00 -17.17 -14.25
N LEU A 41 -34.90 -17.50 -13.57
CA LEU A 41 -34.51 -18.87 -13.28
C LEU A 41 -35.61 -19.62 -12.47
N VAL A 42 -36.18 -18.95 -11.45
CA VAL A 42 -37.25 -19.48 -10.64
C VAL A 42 -38.53 -19.63 -11.48
N LYS A 43 -38.88 -18.64 -12.31
CA LYS A 43 -40.06 -18.68 -13.19
C LYS A 43 -39.97 -19.82 -14.20
N GLU A 44 -38.81 -20.15 -14.71
CA GLU A 44 -38.55 -21.26 -15.65
C GLU A 44 -38.29 -22.59 -14.96
N LYS A 45 -38.55 -22.68 -13.66
CA LYS A 45 -38.41 -23.91 -12.84
C LYS A 45 -37.03 -24.59 -13.00
N PHE A 46 -35.95 -23.79 -13.13
CA PHE A 46 -34.58 -24.28 -13.27
C PHE A 46 -34.30 -25.16 -14.51
N THR A 47 -35.12 -25.03 -15.55
CA THR A 47 -35.02 -25.89 -16.74
C THR A 47 -33.81 -25.49 -17.61
N ASP A 48 -33.43 -24.20 -17.63
CA ASP A 48 -32.31 -23.69 -18.42
C ASP A 48 -30.98 -23.87 -17.66
N LYS A 49 -30.22 -24.91 -18.04
CA LYS A 49 -28.92 -25.24 -17.45
C LYS A 49 -27.87 -24.11 -17.68
N GLN A 50 -27.93 -23.44 -18.82
CA GLN A 50 -26.97 -22.38 -19.14
C GLN A 50 -27.17 -21.17 -18.22
N ARG A 51 -28.42 -20.78 -17.99
CA ARG A 51 -28.77 -19.71 -17.05
C ARG A 51 -28.40 -20.06 -15.62
N LEU A 52 -28.61 -21.31 -15.20
CA LEU A 52 -28.19 -21.78 -13.88
C LEU A 52 -26.71 -21.60 -13.63
N VAL A 53 -25.86 -21.97 -14.61
CA VAL A 53 -24.41 -21.79 -14.52
C VAL A 53 -24.04 -20.31 -14.45
N GLN A 54 -24.66 -19.46 -15.27
CA GLN A 54 -24.40 -18.01 -15.28
C GLN A 54 -24.76 -17.36 -13.94
N VAL A 55 -25.92 -17.68 -13.37
CA VAL A 55 -26.36 -17.17 -12.07
C VAL A 55 -25.42 -17.67 -10.96
N GLY A 56 -25.03 -18.93 -10.97
CA GLY A 56 -24.09 -19.49 -10.01
C GLY A 56 -22.73 -18.77 -10.05
N LEU A 57 -22.18 -18.60 -11.25
CA LEU A 57 -20.88 -17.93 -11.44
C LEU A 57 -20.95 -16.45 -11.01
N LEU A 58 -21.99 -15.74 -11.42
CA LEU A 58 -22.20 -14.34 -11.03
C LEU A 58 -22.37 -14.18 -9.51
N THR A 59 -23.11 -15.09 -8.86
CA THR A 59 -23.26 -15.11 -7.41
C THR A 59 -21.92 -15.29 -6.71
N ILE A 60 -21.08 -16.23 -7.16
CA ILE A 60 -19.76 -16.49 -6.59
C ILE A 60 -18.88 -15.22 -6.74
N VAL A 61 -18.84 -14.62 -7.93
CA VAL A 61 -18.02 -13.42 -8.18
C VAL A 61 -18.45 -12.26 -7.29
N LEU A 62 -19.76 -11.99 -7.19
CA LEU A 62 -20.25 -10.90 -6.35
C LEU A 62 -20.03 -11.17 -4.85
N ALA A 63 -20.21 -12.40 -4.39
CA ALA A 63 -19.96 -12.79 -3.00
C ALA A 63 -18.47 -12.66 -2.65
N LEU A 64 -17.55 -13.12 -3.51
CA LEU A 64 -16.12 -12.98 -3.31
C LEU A 64 -15.68 -11.51 -3.31
N THR A 65 -16.26 -10.69 -4.19
CA THR A 65 -15.96 -9.24 -4.24
C THR A 65 -16.48 -8.53 -2.99
N PHE A 66 -17.62 -8.91 -2.47
CA PHE A 66 -18.18 -8.38 -1.22
C PHE A 66 -17.32 -8.75 -0.01
N TYR A 67 -16.90 -10.03 0.07
CA TYR A 67 -16.10 -10.53 1.19
C TYR A 67 -14.70 -9.89 1.26
N LYS A 68 -14.04 -9.70 0.10
CA LYS A 68 -12.70 -9.08 0.01
C LYS A 68 -12.65 -8.04 -1.11
N PRO A 69 -13.15 -6.82 -0.87
CA PRO A 69 -13.22 -5.78 -1.90
C PRO A 69 -11.83 -5.34 -2.39
N PHE A 70 -10.79 -5.45 -1.56
CA PHE A 70 -9.39 -5.11 -1.92
C PHE A 70 -8.59 -6.29 -2.47
N GLY A 71 -9.20 -7.47 -2.62
CA GLY A 71 -8.60 -8.67 -3.19
C GLY A 71 -8.04 -9.64 -2.16
N PHE A 72 -7.70 -10.85 -2.64
CA PHE A 72 -7.20 -11.95 -1.82
C PHE A 72 -5.68 -11.91 -1.65
N ILE A 73 -4.98 -11.29 -2.59
CA ILE A 73 -3.51 -11.26 -2.65
C ILE A 73 -3.04 -9.89 -2.19
N ASP A 74 -2.25 -9.87 -1.14
CA ASP A 74 -1.53 -8.70 -0.66
C ASP A 74 -0.18 -8.60 -1.39
N PHE A 75 -0.17 -7.86 -2.49
CA PHE A 75 1.05 -7.66 -3.30
C PHE A 75 2.13 -6.89 -2.56
N ASP A 76 1.78 -6.09 -1.55
CA ASP A 76 2.77 -5.39 -0.74
C ASP A 76 3.59 -6.38 0.11
N ARG A 77 2.93 -7.41 0.67
CA ARG A 77 3.62 -8.50 1.38
C ARG A 77 4.46 -9.39 0.46
N LEU A 78 4.01 -9.62 -0.78
CA LEU A 78 4.79 -10.39 -1.75
C LEU A 78 6.07 -9.66 -2.20
N SER A 79 6.11 -8.34 -2.09
CA SER A 79 7.29 -7.54 -2.44
C SER A 79 8.38 -7.50 -1.35
N GLY A 80 8.23 -8.28 -0.26
CA GLY A 80 9.18 -8.37 0.86
C GLY A 80 8.53 -8.04 2.20
N LYS A 81 9.18 -8.49 3.29
CA LYS A 81 8.74 -8.22 4.66
C LYS A 81 9.12 -6.80 5.08
N ASP A 82 8.17 -6.06 5.66
CA ASP A 82 8.43 -4.73 6.18
C ASP A 82 9.30 -4.82 7.46
N LEU A 83 10.52 -4.28 7.39
CA LEU A 83 11.46 -4.19 8.52
C LEU A 83 11.27 -2.92 9.31
N LEU A 84 11.00 -1.79 8.63
CA LEU A 84 10.73 -0.53 9.26
C LEU A 84 9.51 0.11 8.62
N ILE A 85 8.64 0.65 9.47
CA ILE A 85 7.47 1.42 9.06
C ILE A 85 7.52 2.75 9.80
N ALA A 86 7.43 3.84 9.07
CA ALA A 86 7.37 5.18 9.61
C ALA A 86 6.25 5.97 8.93
N ASP A 87 5.44 6.64 9.75
CA ASP A 87 4.24 7.32 9.33
C ASP A 87 4.26 8.78 9.77
N ARG A 88 3.60 9.65 9.01
CA ARG A 88 3.30 11.03 9.40
C ARG A 88 1.90 11.39 8.95
N GLU A 89 1.13 11.91 9.87
CA GLU A 89 -0.13 12.58 9.58
C GLU A 89 0.15 14.07 9.36
N GLY A 90 -0.26 14.58 8.21
CA GLY A 90 -0.18 15.99 7.85
C GLY A 90 -1.54 16.70 8.01
N GLY A 91 -1.60 17.98 7.71
CA GLY A 91 -2.85 18.71 7.65
C GLY A 91 -3.82 18.16 6.59
N GLY A 92 -5.13 18.30 6.80
CA GLY A 92 -6.15 17.90 5.82
C GLY A 92 -6.26 16.40 5.56
N ASN A 93 -6.01 15.54 6.55
CA ASN A 93 -6.00 14.08 6.45
C ASN A 93 -4.97 13.52 5.45
N CYS A 94 -3.90 14.27 5.16
CA CYS A 94 -2.78 13.76 4.39
C CYS A 94 -1.93 12.83 5.23
N THR A 95 -1.68 11.62 4.75
CA THR A 95 -0.80 10.65 5.42
C THR A 95 0.34 10.28 4.52
N THR A 96 1.55 10.17 5.08
CA THR A 96 2.73 9.65 4.40
C THR A 96 3.24 8.45 5.17
N THR A 97 3.38 7.32 4.50
CA THR A 97 3.92 6.08 5.06
C THR A 97 5.15 5.66 4.29
N LEU A 98 6.28 5.52 4.98
CA LEU A 98 7.53 4.96 4.46
C LEU A 98 7.71 3.55 5.01
N LYS A 99 7.96 2.58 4.11
CA LYS A 99 8.27 1.20 4.44
C LYS A 99 9.63 0.81 3.89
N LEU A 100 10.49 0.26 4.73
CA LEU A 100 11.74 -0.38 4.33
C LEU A 100 11.57 -1.90 4.40
N LYS A 101 11.96 -2.62 3.35
CA LYS A 101 11.75 -4.06 3.20
C LYS A 101 13.05 -4.85 3.34
N ASP A 102 12.94 -6.13 3.64
CA ASP A 102 14.05 -7.06 3.86
C ASP A 102 14.92 -7.33 2.62
N ASN A 103 14.40 -7.03 1.44
CA ASN A 103 15.11 -7.12 0.16
C ASN A 103 15.82 -5.81 -0.26
N ASN A 104 16.10 -4.91 0.69
CA ASN A 104 16.71 -3.61 0.49
C ASN A 104 15.93 -2.68 -0.46
N THR A 105 14.62 -2.91 -0.60
CA THR A 105 13.74 -1.97 -1.31
C THR A 105 12.96 -1.12 -0.32
N PHE A 106 12.59 0.08 -0.76
CA PHE A 106 11.69 0.92 0.00
C PHE A 106 10.47 1.32 -0.83
N ARG A 107 9.40 1.62 -0.12
CA ARG A 107 8.17 2.18 -0.68
C ARG A 107 7.69 3.30 0.21
N GLU A 108 7.50 4.48 -0.36
CA GLU A 108 6.83 5.60 0.28
C GLU A 108 5.53 5.86 -0.43
N GLN A 109 4.45 5.91 0.32
CA GLN A 109 3.12 6.23 -0.18
C GLN A 109 2.60 7.45 0.55
N SER A 110 2.20 8.48 -0.19
CA SER A 110 1.53 9.65 0.34
C SER A 110 0.12 9.73 -0.20
N VAL A 111 -0.84 9.80 0.71
CA VAL A 111 -2.27 9.92 0.43
C VAL A 111 -2.71 11.31 0.82
N CYS A 112 -2.96 12.19 -0.17
CA CYS A 112 -3.39 13.57 0.01
C CYS A 112 -4.13 14.01 -1.25
N PHE A 113 -5.45 14.08 -1.23
CA PHE A 113 -6.29 14.34 -2.43
C PHE A 113 -5.99 13.42 -3.63
N GLY A 114 -5.31 12.32 -3.38
CA GLY A 114 -4.84 11.33 -4.34
C GLY A 114 -3.69 10.53 -3.76
N ILE A 115 -3.26 9.48 -4.45
CA ILE A 115 -2.20 8.60 -4.00
C ILE A 115 -0.97 8.85 -4.86
N THR A 116 0.14 9.22 -4.21
CA THR A 116 1.46 9.29 -4.82
C THR A 116 2.36 8.22 -4.22
N GLU A 117 3.19 7.62 -5.04
CA GLU A 117 4.06 6.53 -4.65
C GLU A 117 5.48 6.77 -5.16
N VAL A 118 6.46 6.56 -4.27
CA VAL A 118 7.87 6.54 -4.59
C VAL A 118 8.43 5.19 -4.16
N LYS A 119 9.24 4.57 -5.02
CA LYS A 119 9.88 3.28 -4.79
C LYS A 119 11.35 3.35 -5.17
N GLY A 120 12.16 2.51 -4.56
CA GLY A 120 13.57 2.40 -4.89
C GLY A 120 14.28 1.38 -4.03
N ARG A 121 15.60 1.50 -3.99
CA ARG A 121 16.45 0.72 -3.10
C ARG A 121 16.96 1.59 -1.98
N TYR A 122 17.36 0.97 -0.89
CA TYR A 122 18.04 1.67 0.19
C TYR A 122 19.28 0.91 0.64
N GLU A 123 20.25 1.65 1.16
CA GLU A 123 21.43 1.15 1.84
C GLU A 123 21.44 1.69 3.26
N LEU A 124 21.69 0.82 4.24
CA LEU A 124 21.79 1.20 5.64
C LEU A 124 23.27 1.25 6.04
N GLN A 125 23.74 2.39 6.54
CA GLN A 125 25.08 2.57 7.11
C GLN A 125 24.95 3.18 8.51
N GLY A 126 25.04 2.32 9.54
CA GLY A 126 24.74 2.72 10.91
C GLY A 126 23.29 3.16 11.05
N ASP A 127 23.06 4.38 11.51
CA ASP A 127 21.72 4.97 11.66
C ASP A 127 21.29 5.80 10.42
N THR A 128 22.08 5.74 9.33
CA THR A 128 21.81 6.49 8.11
C THR A 128 21.29 5.57 7.02
N ILE A 129 20.15 5.94 6.43
CA ILE A 129 19.52 5.30 5.27
C ILE A 129 19.85 6.12 4.05
N PHE A 130 20.47 5.54 3.04
CA PHE A 130 20.70 6.17 1.73
C PHE A 130 19.71 5.62 0.72
N PHE A 131 18.98 6.52 0.04
CA PHE A 131 18.03 6.14 -1.00
C PHE A 131 18.73 6.04 -2.35
N LYS A 132 18.53 4.93 -3.05
CA LYS A 132 19.16 4.60 -4.35
C LYS A 132 18.09 4.20 -5.36
N ASP A 133 18.40 4.32 -6.66
CA ASP A 133 17.54 3.87 -7.76
C ASP A 133 16.09 4.35 -7.60
N VAL A 134 15.91 5.61 -7.22
CA VAL A 134 14.61 6.15 -6.83
C VAL A 134 13.72 6.39 -8.04
N ASN A 135 12.63 5.64 -8.12
CA ASN A 135 11.53 5.93 -9.02
C ASN A 135 10.56 6.89 -8.32
N LYS A 136 10.66 8.17 -8.67
CA LYS A 136 9.94 9.27 -8.01
C LYS A 136 8.45 9.32 -8.34
N GLY A 137 7.97 8.49 -9.28
CA GLY A 137 6.59 8.55 -9.73
C GLY A 137 6.25 9.93 -10.31
N ARG A 138 5.39 10.67 -9.61
CA ARG A 138 4.99 12.05 -9.99
C ARG A 138 5.73 13.15 -9.25
N GLN A 139 6.60 12.81 -8.32
CA GLN A 139 7.37 13.80 -7.57
C GLN A 139 8.57 14.27 -8.40
N SER A 140 8.83 15.57 -8.41
CA SER A 140 9.99 16.15 -9.08
C SER A 140 11.29 15.78 -8.38
N GLU A 141 11.27 15.71 -7.05
CA GLU A 141 12.42 15.47 -6.19
C GLU A 141 12.10 14.43 -5.12
N TYR A 142 13.15 13.78 -4.62
CA TYR A 142 13.07 12.89 -3.48
C TYR A 142 14.28 13.09 -2.56
N TYR A 143 14.19 12.52 -1.37
CA TYR A 143 15.26 12.59 -0.38
C TYR A 143 16.46 11.73 -0.80
N SER A 144 17.69 12.22 -0.51
CA SER A 144 18.91 11.48 -0.78
C SER A 144 19.26 10.53 0.37
N TYR A 145 19.00 10.96 1.60
CA TYR A 145 19.28 10.16 2.78
C TYR A 145 18.30 10.48 3.93
N ALA A 146 18.28 9.62 4.93
CA ALA A 146 17.54 9.82 6.16
C ALA A 146 18.35 9.34 7.38
N LEU A 147 18.12 9.98 8.53
CA LEU A 147 18.70 9.62 9.81
C LEU A 147 17.65 9.00 10.74
N ILE A 148 17.97 7.86 11.32
CA ILE A 148 17.15 7.25 12.37
C ILE A 148 17.58 7.85 13.70
N LYS A 149 16.63 8.46 14.41
CA LYS A 149 16.84 9.05 15.73
C LYS A 149 15.94 8.38 16.77
N SER A 150 16.41 8.32 18.00
CA SER A 150 15.57 7.91 19.12
C SER A 150 14.44 8.90 19.31
N ALA A 151 13.24 8.43 19.63
CA ALA A 151 12.14 9.32 19.97
C ALA A 151 12.28 9.77 21.43
N ASP A 152 12.26 11.06 21.62
CA ASP A 152 12.15 11.68 22.95
C ASP A 152 10.67 11.79 23.41
N TYR A 153 9.77 11.09 22.69
CA TYR A 153 8.33 11.14 22.92
C TYR A 153 7.88 10.01 23.84
N GLN A 154 7.15 10.34 24.91
CA GLN A 154 6.53 9.39 25.83
C GLN A 154 5.31 8.65 25.25
N ASN A 155 5.19 8.55 23.93
CA ASN A 155 4.07 7.87 23.30
C ASN A 155 4.44 6.40 23.00
N LYS A 156 3.72 5.45 23.62
CA LYS A 156 3.96 4.00 23.48
C LYS A 156 3.90 3.46 22.05
N LYS A 157 3.33 4.22 21.09
CA LYS A 157 3.24 3.82 19.68
C LYS A 157 4.41 4.28 18.82
N ILE A 158 5.17 5.31 19.27
CA ILE A 158 6.29 5.89 18.53
C ILE A 158 7.58 5.41 19.16
N ILE A 159 8.36 4.62 18.41
CA ILE A 159 9.61 4.02 18.89
C ILE A 159 10.85 4.74 18.39
N GLY A 160 10.70 5.72 17.50
CA GLY A 160 11.78 6.52 16.94
C GLY A 160 11.26 7.52 15.92
N VAL A 161 12.16 8.27 15.33
CA VAL A 161 11.90 9.26 14.28
C VAL A 161 12.89 9.06 13.14
N ILE A 162 12.41 9.13 11.91
CA ILE A 162 13.23 9.23 10.70
C ILE A 162 13.19 10.67 10.23
N VAL A 163 14.37 11.30 10.13
CA VAL A 163 14.51 12.64 9.57
C VAL A 163 15.12 12.52 8.19
N ARG A 164 14.38 12.93 7.15
CA ARG A 164 14.78 12.80 5.74
C ARG A 164 15.33 14.12 5.21
N TYR A 165 16.39 14.06 4.42
CA TYR A 165 17.08 15.20 3.85
C TYR A 165 17.18 15.07 2.33
N LYS A 166 16.91 16.16 1.61
CA LYS A 166 17.02 16.19 0.15
C LYS A 166 18.49 16.21 -0.30
N ASP A 167 19.32 16.99 0.39
CA ASP A 167 20.74 17.17 0.08
C ASP A 167 21.52 17.41 1.38
N LYS A 168 22.84 17.23 1.35
CA LYS A 168 23.74 17.52 2.47
C LYS A 168 23.77 19.00 2.86
N ALA A 169 23.50 19.89 1.90
CA ALA A 169 23.44 21.34 2.14
C ALA A 169 22.10 21.79 2.75
N ASN A 170 21.04 20.97 2.65
CA ASN A 170 19.71 21.33 3.15
C ASN A 170 19.58 20.88 4.60
N THR A 171 19.48 21.84 5.51
CA THR A 171 19.30 21.61 6.95
C THR A 171 17.85 21.34 7.35
N GLU A 172 16.88 21.59 6.45
CA GLU A 172 15.48 21.28 6.73
C GLU A 172 15.22 19.78 6.60
N GLY A 173 15.05 19.12 7.74
CA GLY A 173 14.69 17.70 7.82
C GLY A 173 13.18 17.51 7.84
N HIS A 174 12.69 16.53 7.07
CA HIS A 174 11.29 16.10 7.10
C HIS A 174 11.13 14.84 7.94
N GLU A 175 10.39 14.94 9.03
CA GLU A 175 10.24 13.88 10.02
C GLU A 175 9.11 12.91 9.67
N LEU A 176 9.34 11.62 9.94
CA LEU A 176 8.35 10.55 10.01
C LEU A 176 8.51 9.83 11.35
N PHE A 177 7.40 9.40 11.95
CA PHE A 177 7.39 8.69 13.22
C PHE A 177 7.46 7.18 13.00
N ILE A 178 8.44 6.52 13.61
CA ILE A 178 8.64 5.08 13.48
C ILE A 178 7.63 4.35 14.36
N THR A 179 6.79 3.52 13.74
CA THR A 179 5.80 2.67 14.41
C THR A 179 6.24 1.22 14.48
N LYS A 180 7.19 0.81 13.61
CA LYS A 180 7.81 -0.52 13.60
C LYS A 180 9.28 -0.40 13.22
N ASN A 181 10.17 -1.11 13.95
CA ASN A 181 11.61 -1.17 13.65
C ASN A 181 12.20 -2.54 13.97
N ASP A 182 12.30 -3.38 12.94
CA ASP A 182 12.95 -4.71 12.98
C ASP A 182 14.37 -4.66 12.37
N LEU A 183 14.90 -3.48 12.00
CA LEU A 183 16.23 -3.35 11.37
C LEU A 183 17.36 -3.81 12.28
N LYS A 184 17.27 -3.59 13.60
CA LYS A 184 18.27 -4.01 14.58
C LYS A 184 18.46 -5.53 14.63
N LEU A 185 17.43 -6.31 14.33
CA LEU A 185 17.50 -7.77 14.31
C LEU A 185 18.39 -8.32 13.17
N LEU A 186 18.57 -7.56 12.10
CA LEU A 186 19.42 -7.95 10.98
C LEU A 186 20.89 -7.62 11.24
N THR A 187 21.21 -6.52 11.88
CA THR A 187 22.59 -6.16 12.27
C THR A 187 23.16 -7.13 13.31
N ASP A 188 22.34 -7.62 14.21
CA ASP A 188 22.77 -8.63 15.21
C ASP A 188 22.95 -10.01 14.59
N LYS A 189 22.08 -10.44 13.65
CA LYS A 189 22.23 -11.70 12.91
C LYS A 189 23.47 -11.72 12.02
N SER A 190 23.84 -10.61 11.42
CA SER A 190 25.07 -10.55 10.59
C SER A 190 26.34 -10.57 11.44
N ARG A 191 26.31 -10.09 12.67
CA ARG A 191 27.42 -10.19 13.64
C ARG A 191 27.63 -11.61 14.15
N THR A 192 26.57 -12.35 14.44
CA THR A 192 26.65 -13.74 14.91
C THR A 192 26.97 -14.75 13.83
N ALA A 193 26.74 -14.44 12.54
CA ALA A 193 27.11 -15.31 11.41
C ALA A 193 28.59 -15.16 10.98
N ASN A 194 29.29 -14.14 11.47
CA ASN A 194 30.71 -13.87 11.19
C ASN A 194 31.64 -14.16 12.38
N MET A 195 31.17 -14.79 13.42
CA MET A 195 31.93 -15.41 14.52
C MET A 195 31.96 -16.93 14.37
#